data_550c2e45e5aaacd6d3d5caca22b7a610
#
_entry.id   550c2e45e5aaacd6d3d5caca22b7a610
#
_cell.length_a   1.000
_cell.length_b   1.000
_cell.length_c   1.000
_cell.angle_alpha   90.00
_cell.angle_beta   90.00
_cell.angle_gamma   90.00
#
_symmetry.space_group_name_H-M   'P 1'
#
loop_
_entity.id
_entity.type
_entity.pdbx_description
1 polymer ?
#
loop_
_entity_poly.entity_id
_entity_poly.type
_entity_poly.pdbx_seq_one_letter_code
_entity_poly.pdbx_strand_id
1 'polypeptide(L)'
;EKENERLEIEYSMPLWIVDMWIERFGIETTKNILKSVYNKKTTTIRVNTSKTTVDEVVVRLENEGDKSKTLLTFVIAMQLEISDYNQIADFYDFNKGNIVVQNLSSMFVGMAANPKEGDYIIDVCAAPGGKSFI
;
A
#
# COMPACT_ATOMS: atom_id res chain seq x y z
N GLU A 1 10.47 11.36 -34.05
CA GLU A 1 10.16 10.38 -32.96
C GLU A 1 8.82 10.78 -32.38
N LYS A 2 7.85 9.86 -32.36
CA LYS A 2 6.52 10.17 -31.81
C LYS A 2 6.62 10.23 -30.28
N GLU A 3 5.89 11.16 -29.67
CA GLU A 3 5.97 11.39 -28.23
C GLU A 3 5.56 10.18 -27.40
N ASN A 4 4.63 9.37 -27.87
CA ASN A 4 4.21 8.11 -27.24
C ASN A 4 5.34 7.06 -27.25
N GLU A 5 6.11 6.93 -28.36
CA GLU A 5 7.28 6.04 -28.45
C GLU A 5 8.38 6.47 -27.46
N ARG A 6 8.56 7.79 -27.29
CA ARG A 6 9.50 8.31 -26.29
C ARG A 6 9.07 7.95 -24.87
N LEU A 7 7.78 8.09 -24.56
CA LEU A 7 7.24 7.73 -23.24
C LEU A 7 7.34 6.23 -22.94
N GLU A 8 7.15 5.38 -23.95
CA GLU A 8 7.38 3.93 -23.83
C GLU A 8 8.79 3.63 -23.33
N ILE A 9 9.80 4.23 -23.97
CA ILE A 9 11.21 4.01 -23.64
C ILE A 9 11.56 4.65 -22.29
N GLU A 10 11.19 5.92 -22.10
CA GLU A 10 11.52 6.70 -20.89
C GLU A 10 10.97 6.07 -19.62
N TYR A 11 9.76 5.50 -19.70
CA TYR A 11 9.06 4.94 -18.52
C TYR A 11 8.94 3.41 -18.56
N SER A 12 9.60 2.72 -19.50
CA SER A 12 9.50 1.27 -19.65
C SER A 12 8.05 0.76 -19.60
N MET A 13 7.14 1.52 -20.21
CA MET A 13 5.71 1.23 -20.24
C MET A 13 5.30 0.78 -21.65
N PRO A 14 4.64 -0.38 -21.83
CA PRO A 14 4.24 -0.85 -23.15
C PRO A 14 3.47 0.21 -23.96
N LEU A 15 3.82 0.39 -25.24
CA LEU A 15 3.27 1.44 -26.09
C LEU A 15 1.74 1.43 -26.14
N TRP A 16 1.12 0.26 -26.17
CA TRP A 16 -0.34 0.13 -26.20
C TRP A 16 -1.02 0.69 -24.94
N ILE A 17 -0.35 0.62 -23.78
CA ILE A 17 -0.85 1.23 -22.53
C ILE A 17 -0.70 2.74 -22.62
N VAL A 18 0.44 3.23 -23.10
CA VAL A 18 0.68 4.67 -23.29
C VAL A 18 -0.37 5.25 -24.22
N ASP A 19 -0.61 4.62 -25.38
CA ASP A 19 -1.59 5.07 -26.36
C ASP A 19 -3.01 5.09 -25.78
N MET A 20 -3.42 4.03 -25.08
CA MET A 20 -4.72 3.93 -24.41
C MET A 20 -4.91 5.04 -23.35
N TRP A 21 -3.87 5.37 -22.61
CA TRP A 21 -3.96 6.43 -21.60
C TRP A 21 -3.96 7.82 -22.23
N ILE A 22 -3.20 8.03 -23.31
CA ILE A 22 -3.22 9.30 -24.07
C ILE A 22 -4.62 9.54 -24.66
N GLU A 23 -5.21 8.52 -25.26
CA GLU A 23 -6.56 8.61 -25.82
C GLU A 23 -7.60 8.95 -24.75
N ARG A 24 -7.50 8.31 -23.57
CA ARG A 24 -8.48 8.45 -22.49
C ARG A 24 -8.29 9.69 -21.62
N PHE A 25 -7.08 10.06 -21.30
CA PHE A 25 -6.75 11.09 -20.31
C PHE A 25 -5.98 12.29 -20.88
N GLY A 26 -5.54 12.22 -22.11
CA GLY A 26 -4.67 13.21 -22.74
C GLY A 26 -3.21 13.05 -22.33
N ILE A 27 -2.33 13.68 -23.11
CA ILE A 27 -0.87 13.51 -23.01
C ILE A 27 -0.30 13.98 -21.68
N GLU A 28 -0.75 15.13 -21.14
CA GLU A 28 -0.21 15.70 -19.91
C GLU A 28 -0.58 14.84 -18.68
N THR A 29 -1.83 14.36 -18.61
CA THR A 29 -2.26 13.46 -17.55
C THR A 29 -1.50 12.14 -17.61
N THR A 30 -1.31 11.59 -18.81
CA THR A 30 -0.54 10.36 -19.02
C THR A 30 0.91 10.51 -18.55
N LYS A 31 1.57 11.62 -18.86
CA LYS A 31 2.91 11.92 -18.33
C LYS A 31 2.94 11.95 -16.81
N ASN A 32 1.95 12.56 -16.18
CA ASN A 32 1.86 12.62 -14.72
C ASN A 32 1.63 11.25 -14.10
N ILE A 33 0.80 10.39 -14.71
CA ILE A 33 0.61 9.00 -14.29
C ILE A 33 1.93 8.24 -14.38
N LEU A 34 2.62 8.29 -15.53
CA LEU A 34 3.90 7.63 -15.75
C LEU A 34 4.95 8.07 -14.73
N LYS A 35 5.11 9.38 -14.53
CA LYS A 35 6.02 9.93 -13.51
C LYS A 35 5.69 9.42 -12.10
N SER A 36 4.40 9.28 -11.77
CA SER A 36 3.98 8.82 -10.44
C SER A 36 4.39 7.39 -10.12
N VAL A 37 4.56 6.54 -11.15
CA VAL A 37 5.01 5.14 -10.99
C VAL A 37 6.46 5.09 -10.48
N TYR A 38 7.30 6.05 -10.87
CA TYR A 38 8.72 6.12 -10.47
C TYR A 38 8.97 6.89 -9.18
N ASN A 39 7.96 7.57 -8.66
CA ASN A 39 8.10 8.24 -7.37
C ASN A 39 8.33 7.21 -6.27
N LYS A 40 9.28 7.51 -5.38
CA LYS A 40 9.55 6.70 -4.19
C LYS A 40 8.26 6.54 -3.39
N LYS A 41 7.75 5.31 -3.34
CA LYS A 41 6.51 5.01 -2.62
C LYS A 41 6.88 4.57 -1.21
N THR A 42 6.17 5.12 -0.25
CA THR A 42 6.18 4.60 1.11
C THR A 42 5.33 3.33 1.15
N THR A 43 5.74 2.38 1.97
CA THR A 43 4.95 1.18 2.21
C THR A 43 4.00 1.41 3.37
N THR A 44 2.74 1.07 3.18
CA THR A 44 1.74 1.15 4.25
C THR A 44 1.59 -0.21 4.91
N ILE A 45 1.62 -0.23 6.23
CA ILE A 45 1.37 -1.40 7.05
C ILE A 45 0.15 -1.18 7.94
N ARG A 46 -0.51 -2.27 8.27
CA ARG A 46 -1.56 -2.33 9.29
C ARG A 46 -1.03 -3.03 10.52
N VAL A 47 -1.25 -2.45 11.68
CA VAL A 47 -0.95 -3.06 12.96
C VAL A 47 -2.08 -4.01 13.37
N ASN A 48 -1.74 -5.21 13.80
CA ASN A 48 -2.68 -6.17 14.34
C ASN A 48 -2.95 -5.86 15.81
N THR A 49 -3.99 -5.07 16.07
CA THR A 49 -4.34 -4.59 17.40
C THR A 49 -4.86 -5.67 18.35
N SER A 50 -5.12 -6.89 17.84
CA SER A 50 -5.41 -8.04 18.70
C SER A 50 -4.15 -8.63 19.37
N LYS A 51 -2.95 -8.25 18.90
CA LYS A 51 -1.67 -8.79 19.39
C LYS A 51 -0.76 -7.75 20.02
N THR A 52 -0.85 -6.49 19.57
CA THR A 52 0.07 -5.42 19.98
C THR A 52 -0.59 -4.06 19.79
N THR A 53 0.06 -3.01 20.26
CA THR A 53 -0.38 -1.63 20.05
C THR A 53 0.46 -0.92 18.98
N VAL A 54 -0.08 0.17 18.44
CA VAL A 54 0.66 1.01 17.48
C VAL A 54 1.92 1.56 18.11
N ASP A 55 1.85 2.05 19.35
CA ASP A 55 3.00 2.65 20.04
C ASP A 55 4.13 1.64 20.25
N GLU A 56 3.81 0.40 20.62
CA GLU A 56 4.80 -0.67 20.76
C GLU A 56 5.49 -0.98 19.43
N VAL A 57 4.73 -1.02 18.32
CA VAL A 57 5.28 -1.25 16.99
C VAL A 57 6.18 -0.09 16.58
N VAL A 58 5.77 1.17 16.82
CA VAL A 58 6.61 2.36 16.55
C VAL A 58 7.95 2.26 17.23
N VAL A 59 7.96 1.99 18.55
CA VAL A 59 9.19 1.89 19.33
C VAL A 59 10.10 0.78 18.80
N ARG A 60 9.55 -0.36 18.42
CA ARG A 60 10.35 -1.47 17.88
C ARG A 60 10.93 -1.14 16.51
N LEU A 61 10.15 -0.56 15.60
CA LEU A 61 10.62 -0.16 14.27
C LEU A 61 11.70 0.94 14.35
N GLU A 62 11.54 1.90 15.25
CA GLU A 62 12.58 2.92 15.49
C GLU A 62 13.90 2.31 15.99
N ASN A 63 13.82 1.29 16.85
CA ASN A 63 15.00 0.56 17.32
C ASN A 63 15.65 -0.28 16.19
N GLU A 64 14.89 -0.73 15.22
CA GLU A 64 15.38 -1.42 14.02
C GLU A 64 15.90 -0.44 12.95
N GLY A 65 15.83 0.87 13.20
CA GLY A 65 16.40 1.93 12.35
C GLY A 65 15.46 2.44 11.25
N ASP A 66 14.18 2.09 11.32
CA ASP A 66 13.19 2.57 10.35
C ASP A 66 12.56 3.91 10.79
N LYS A 67 12.35 4.78 9.81
CA LYS A 67 11.65 6.06 9.98
C LYS A 67 10.18 5.87 9.70
N SER A 68 9.45 5.35 10.68
CA SER A 68 8.01 5.18 10.55
C SER A 68 7.27 6.50 10.79
N LYS A 69 6.21 6.72 10.02
CA LYS A 69 5.27 7.82 10.26
C LYS A 69 3.88 7.24 10.49
N THR A 70 3.33 7.51 11.65
CA THR A 70 1.94 7.15 11.93
C THR A 70 1.00 7.98 11.06
N LEU A 71 0.12 7.30 10.33
CA LEU A 71 -0.94 7.97 9.57
C LEU A 71 -2.08 8.33 10.52
N LEU A 72 -2.22 9.62 10.81
CA LEU A 72 -3.25 10.16 11.71
C LEU A 72 -4.69 9.85 11.30
N THR A 73 -4.91 9.43 10.06
CA THR A 73 -6.26 9.16 9.52
C THR A 73 -6.85 7.86 10.04
N PHE A 74 -6.01 6.88 10.43
CA PHE A 74 -6.45 5.58 10.94
C PHE A 74 -5.54 5.13 12.07
N VAL A 75 -6.13 4.81 13.20
CA VAL A 75 -5.44 4.39 14.43
C VAL A 75 -4.54 3.15 14.24
N ILE A 76 -4.79 2.36 13.19
CA ILE A 76 -4.09 1.10 12.92
C ILE A 76 -3.17 1.13 11.71
N ALA A 77 -3.09 2.27 11.01
CA ALA A 77 -2.32 2.41 9.78
C ALA A 77 -1.03 3.19 10.02
N MET A 78 0.06 2.65 9.55
CA MET A 78 1.38 3.27 9.59
C MET A 78 1.99 3.31 8.20
N GLN A 79 2.80 4.33 7.93
CA GLN A 79 3.54 4.46 6.69
C GLN A 79 5.03 4.30 6.98
N LEU A 80 5.67 3.39 6.25
CA LEU A 80 7.09 3.11 6.37
C LEU A 80 7.85 3.74 5.19
N GLU A 81 8.94 4.43 5.46
CA GLU A 81 9.88 4.92 4.45
C GLU A 81 10.97 3.88 4.22
N ILE A 82 10.63 2.78 3.54
CA ILE A 82 11.57 1.70 3.26
C ILE A 82 12.14 1.87 1.85
N SER A 83 13.45 1.69 1.73
CA SER A 83 14.15 1.73 0.44
C SER A 83 14.02 0.43 -0.35
N ASP A 84 13.88 -0.69 0.35
CA ASP A 84 13.71 -2.03 -0.22
C ASP A 84 12.56 -2.75 0.49
N TYR A 85 11.57 -3.22 -0.29
CA TYR A 85 10.44 -3.98 0.21
C TYR A 85 10.86 -5.28 0.92
N ASN A 86 11.97 -5.88 0.52
CA ASN A 86 12.48 -7.10 1.14
C ASN A 86 12.88 -6.89 2.60
N GLN A 87 13.23 -5.68 3.02
CA GLN A 87 13.55 -5.35 4.42
C GLN A 87 12.38 -5.62 5.38
N ILE A 88 11.13 -5.56 4.89
CA ILE A 88 9.96 -5.84 5.73
C ILE A 88 9.99 -7.28 6.26
N ALA A 89 10.47 -8.23 5.46
CA ALA A 89 10.57 -9.62 5.85
C ALA A 89 11.54 -9.86 7.01
N ASP A 90 12.47 -8.94 7.24
CA ASP A 90 13.45 -9.00 8.32
C ASP A 90 12.91 -8.44 9.64
N PHE A 91 11.83 -7.66 9.61
CA PHE A 91 11.26 -7.06 10.81
C PHE A 91 10.64 -8.12 11.74
N TYR A 92 10.95 -7.98 13.02
CA TYR A 92 10.39 -8.83 14.07
C TYR A 92 8.86 -8.86 14.04
N ASP A 93 8.24 -7.68 13.95
CA ASP A 93 6.79 -7.53 13.98
C ASP A 93 6.09 -8.17 12.77
N PHE A 94 6.73 -8.17 11.60
CA PHE A 94 6.22 -8.86 10.41
C PHE A 94 6.21 -10.37 10.62
N ASN A 95 7.34 -10.93 11.09
CA ASN A 95 7.49 -12.37 11.34
C ASN A 95 6.57 -12.90 12.43
N LYS A 96 6.20 -12.06 13.40
CA LYS A 96 5.24 -12.38 14.46
C LYS A 96 3.78 -12.17 14.06
N GLY A 97 3.52 -11.58 12.88
CA GLY A 97 2.18 -11.23 12.43
C GLY A 97 1.55 -10.10 13.27
N ASN A 98 2.38 -9.24 13.84
CA ASN A 98 1.96 -8.02 14.53
C ASN A 98 1.66 -6.91 13.52
N ILE A 99 2.30 -6.96 12.36
CA ILE A 99 2.05 -6.06 11.23
C ILE A 99 1.80 -6.83 9.95
N VAL A 100 1.02 -6.24 9.07
CA VAL A 100 0.72 -6.75 7.73
C VAL A 100 0.85 -5.62 6.72
N VAL A 101 1.52 -5.88 5.59
CA VAL A 101 1.54 -4.92 4.49
C VAL A 101 0.16 -4.87 3.87
N GLN A 102 -0.45 -3.70 3.92
CA GLN A 102 -1.78 -3.48 3.38
C GLN A 102 -1.94 -2.03 2.94
N ASN A 103 -2.57 -1.83 1.78
CA ASN A 103 -2.86 -0.51 1.28
C ASN A 103 -3.98 0.16 2.11
N LEU A 104 -3.86 1.46 2.34
CA LEU A 104 -4.81 2.25 3.13
C LEU A 104 -6.26 2.10 2.64
N SER A 105 -6.47 2.13 1.31
CA SER A 105 -7.78 1.92 0.72
C SER A 105 -8.38 0.54 1.03
N SER A 106 -7.54 -0.50 1.15
CA SER A 106 -7.98 -1.84 1.51
C SER A 106 -8.36 -1.96 2.98
N MET A 107 -7.68 -1.23 3.87
CA MET A 107 -8.07 -1.12 5.29
C MET A 107 -9.43 -0.43 5.43
N PHE A 108 -9.63 0.63 4.63
CA PHE A 108 -10.87 1.39 4.67
C PHE A 108 -12.10 0.56 4.32
N VAL A 109 -11.98 -0.42 3.41
CA VAL A 109 -13.08 -1.32 3.04
C VAL A 109 -13.62 -2.09 4.26
N GLY A 110 -12.75 -2.71 5.04
CA GLY A 110 -13.16 -3.44 6.24
C GLY A 110 -13.74 -2.51 7.32
N MET A 111 -13.12 -1.34 7.51
CA MET A 111 -13.63 -0.34 8.47
C MET A 111 -14.99 0.23 8.06
N ALA A 112 -15.21 0.46 6.77
CA ALA A 112 -16.50 0.97 6.25
C ALA A 112 -17.60 -0.09 6.34
N ALA A 113 -17.26 -1.36 6.17
CA ALA A 113 -18.19 -2.47 6.35
C ALA A 113 -18.65 -2.59 7.81
N ASN A 114 -17.77 -2.23 8.77
CA ASN A 114 -18.06 -2.16 10.21
C ASN A 114 -18.82 -3.39 10.74
N PRO A 115 -18.32 -4.62 10.50
CA PRO A 115 -18.98 -5.85 10.91
C PRO A 115 -19.18 -5.90 12.42
N LYS A 116 -20.29 -6.50 12.84
CA LYS A 116 -20.62 -6.71 14.25
C LYS A 116 -20.61 -8.20 14.58
N GLU A 117 -20.42 -8.52 15.84
CA GLU A 117 -20.54 -9.89 16.31
C GLU A 117 -21.90 -10.47 15.96
N GLY A 118 -21.90 -11.64 15.30
CA GLY A 118 -23.11 -12.32 14.85
C GLY A 118 -23.52 -11.97 13.42
N ASP A 119 -22.87 -11.01 12.75
CA ASP A 119 -23.16 -10.70 11.34
C ASP A 119 -22.76 -11.85 10.42
N TYR A 120 -23.59 -12.12 9.41
CA TYR A 120 -23.24 -13.02 8.33
C TYR A 120 -22.66 -12.23 7.15
N ILE A 121 -21.36 -12.44 6.87
CA ILE A 121 -20.64 -11.67 5.85
C ILE A 121 -20.17 -12.59 4.73
N ILE A 122 -20.36 -12.18 3.49
CA ILE A 122 -19.84 -12.86 2.31
C ILE A 122 -18.77 -11.97 1.66
N ASP A 123 -17.53 -12.43 1.67
CA ASP A 123 -16.44 -11.80 0.92
C ASP A 123 -16.22 -12.58 -0.39
N VAL A 124 -16.71 -12.01 -1.49
CA VAL A 124 -16.63 -12.62 -2.84
C VAL A 124 -15.23 -12.51 -3.46
N CYS A 125 -14.32 -11.75 -2.83
CA CYS A 125 -12.93 -11.56 -3.26
C CYS A 125 -11.96 -11.81 -2.09
N ALA A 126 -12.23 -12.80 -1.27
CA ALA A 126 -11.56 -13.04 0.01
C ALA A 126 -10.05 -13.30 -0.09
N ALA A 127 -9.60 -14.03 -1.11
CA ALA A 127 -8.19 -14.42 -1.22
C ALA A 127 -7.26 -13.21 -1.46
N PRO A 128 -6.14 -13.11 -0.76
CA PRO A 128 -5.58 -13.98 0.29
C PRO A 128 -6.04 -13.63 1.72
N GLY A 129 -7.15 -12.94 1.93
CA GLY A 129 -7.71 -12.64 3.24
C GLY A 129 -7.41 -11.24 3.79
N GLY A 130 -6.63 -10.43 3.11
CA GLY A 130 -6.16 -9.14 3.61
C GLY A 130 -7.25 -8.14 4.03
N LYS A 131 -8.45 -8.25 3.46
CA LYS A 131 -9.61 -7.41 3.82
C LYS A 131 -10.51 -8.09 4.86
N SER A 132 -10.59 -9.43 4.83
CA SER A 132 -11.47 -10.20 5.72
C SER A 132 -10.94 -10.32 7.14
N PHE A 133 -9.64 -10.11 7.36
CA PHE A 133 -8.97 -10.19 8.67
C PHE A 133 -8.70 -8.81 9.28
N ILE A 134 -9.62 -7.87 9.10
CA ILE A 134 -9.53 -6.54 9.70
C ILE A 134 -10.25 -6.50 11.04
#